data_32f8607690fed341be987ea3697b5b7c
#
_entry.id   32f8607690fed341be987ea3697b5b7c
#
_cell.length_a   1.000
_cell.length_b   1.000
_cell.length_c   1.000
_cell.angle_alpha   90.00
_cell.angle_beta   90.00
_cell.angle_gamma   90.00
#
_symmetry.space_group_name_H-M   'P 1'
#
loop_
_entity.id
_entity.type
_entity.pdbx_description
1 polymer ?
#
loop_
_entity_poly.entity_id
_entity_poly.type
_entity_poly.pdbx_seq_one_letter_code
_entity_poly.pdbx_strand_id
1 'polypeptide(L)'
;MTKRVALVALLLLGFWNAPASARAITAASVAEILTALQHAQPGDVITIVPGEYTLPAIRLHHGGTKGHPIVLRAPRLGDVRLISKAAEFIKVASSDWMFENLDIAGACATDTDCEHAFHIVSGADRVVIRHNRIRDFNAHIKGNGDGGRFPNDVRIENNWLFGTHVRHTDNPIATIDVVGGKRWLVRDNLIADYGKTFDHPATRTDDYGYALFFKGNSSGTLIERNVVLCADRLPHQPYTRGLSLGGSATGPEFCEGSCDKDENHDSTIHNNVVLACPGEPGIYLFRATHAQVTDNMLIGTGGIVAAAPDTSARVINNALAGGDIVAQVGARLDLGHGVHGSNQPNAAPPTFAGQRITAYRAYWDTLAKPKE
;
A
#
# COMPACT_ATOMS: atom_id res chain seq x y z
N MET A 1 55.81 46.13 -40.70
CA MET A 1 54.63 45.28 -40.93
C MET A 1 54.17 44.67 -39.60
N THR A 2 53.30 45.35 -38.90
CA THR A 2 52.75 44.93 -37.56
C THR A 2 51.41 44.26 -37.73
N LYS A 3 51.32 42.95 -37.49
CA LYS A 3 50.06 42.18 -37.51
C LYS A 3 49.34 42.43 -36.19
N ARG A 4 48.14 43.02 -36.23
CA ARG A 4 47.18 43.08 -35.13
C ARG A 4 46.40 41.77 -35.07
N VAL A 5 46.48 41.07 -33.95
CA VAL A 5 45.65 39.90 -33.63
C VAL A 5 44.43 40.44 -32.90
N ALA A 6 43.25 40.26 -33.49
CA ALA A 6 41.98 40.57 -32.84
C ALA A 6 41.53 39.36 -31.99
N LEU A 7 41.42 39.59 -30.68
CA LEU A 7 40.88 38.62 -29.72
C LEU A 7 39.35 38.72 -29.72
N VAL A 8 38.67 37.71 -30.24
CA VAL A 8 37.21 37.59 -30.16
C VAL A 8 36.86 36.90 -28.84
N ALA A 9 36.36 37.66 -27.87
CA ALA A 9 35.80 37.10 -26.64
C ALA A 9 34.42 36.54 -26.89
N LEU A 10 34.28 35.21 -26.85
CA LEU A 10 32.97 34.54 -26.88
C LEU A 10 32.32 34.65 -25.48
N LEU A 11 31.33 35.49 -25.31
CA LEU A 11 30.47 35.54 -24.14
C LEU A 11 29.53 34.34 -24.17
N LEU A 12 29.85 33.29 -23.39
CA LEU A 12 28.95 32.20 -23.04
C LEU A 12 27.90 32.72 -22.06
N LEU A 13 26.73 33.13 -22.55
CA LEU A 13 25.55 33.37 -21.74
C LEU A 13 25.05 32.03 -21.22
N GLY A 14 25.50 31.64 -20.04
CA GLY A 14 24.89 30.55 -19.29
C GLY A 14 23.46 30.92 -18.92
N PHE A 15 22.48 30.28 -19.57
CA PHE A 15 21.10 30.33 -19.11
C PHE A 15 21.04 29.62 -17.76
N TRP A 16 21.10 30.34 -16.67
CA TRP A 16 20.69 29.85 -15.37
C TRP A 16 19.17 29.71 -15.43
N ASN A 17 18.69 28.51 -15.66
CA ASN A 17 17.29 28.19 -15.36
C ASN A 17 17.12 28.33 -13.83
N ALA A 18 16.58 29.45 -13.38
CA ALA A 18 16.13 29.59 -12.01
C ALA A 18 15.13 28.44 -11.74
N PRO A 19 15.24 27.73 -10.61
CA PRO A 19 14.24 26.73 -10.28
C PRO A 19 12.86 27.37 -10.29
N ALA A 20 11.91 26.77 -11.02
CA ALA A 20 10.54 27.27 -11.03
C ALA A 20 10.04 27.32 -9.57
N SER A 21 9.54 28.47 -9.16
CA SER A 21 9.00 28.63 -7.79
C SER A 21 7.80 27.70 -7.64
N ALA A 22 7.78 26.92 -6.56
CA ALA A 22 6.66 26.06 -6.20
C ALA A 22 5.37 26.88 -6.14
N ARG A 23 4.32 26.42 -6.84
CA ARG A 23 3.03 27.11 -6.91
C ARG A 23 2.04 26.49 -5.93
N ALA A 24 1.23 27.34 -5.30
CA ALA A 24 0.02 26.91 -4.61
C ALA A 24 -1.15 27.03 -5.60
N ILE A 25 -1.74 25.88 -5.97
CA ILE A 25 -2.83 25.80 -6.95
C ILE A 25 -4.09 25.38 -6.21
N THR A 26 -5.17 26.12 -6.37
CA THR A 26 -6.49 25.74 -5.82
C THR A 26 -7.37 25.24 -6.96
N ALA A 27 -8.05 24.10 -6.77
CA ALA A 27 -8.93 23.49 -7.76
C ALA A 27 -10.32 23.24 -7.16
N ALA A 28 -11.37 23.80 -7.76
CA ALA A 28 -12.75 23.78 -7.26
C ALA A 28 -13.71 22.99 -8.16
N SER A 29 -13.22 22.44 -9.27
CA SER A 29 -14.02 21.65 -10.20
C SER A 29 -13.22 20.47 -10.76
N VAL A 30 -13.93 19.47 -11.31
CA VAL A 30 -13.29 18.32 -11.98
C VAL A 30 -12.32 18.79 -13.07
N ALA A 31 -12.71 19.76 -13.89
CA ALA A 31 -11.88 20.29 -14.96
C ALA A 31 -10.61 20.97 -14.42
N GLU A 32 -10.72 21.76 -13.35
CA GLU A 32 -9.57 22.39 -12.71
C GLU A 32 -8.63 21.37 -12.05
N ILE A 33 -9.18 20.36 -11.40
CA ILE A 33 -8.38 19.26 -10.81
C ILE A 33 -7.56 18.57 -11.90
N LEU A 34 -8.21 18.16 -13.00
CA LEU A 34 -7.53 17.47 -14.10
C LEU A 34 -6.49 18.36 -14.77
N THR A 35 -6.80 19.65 -15.00
CA THR A 35 -5.88 20.64 -15.57
C THR A 35 -4.66 20.83 -14.64
N ALA A 36 -4.90 20.99 -13.34
CA ALA A 36 -3.82 21.14 -12.37
C ALA A 36 -2.89 19.92 -12.34
N LEU A 37 -3.48 18.70 -12.32
CA LEU A 37 -2.72 17.46 -12.37
C LEU A 37 -1.89 17.33 -13.66
N GLN A 38 -2.44 17.76 -14.81
CA GLN A 38 -1.76 17.67 -16.11
C GLN A 38 -0.57 18.63 -16.22
N HIS A 39 -0.63 19.81 -15.57
CA HIS A 39 0.34 20.90 -15.73
C HIS A 39 1.19 21.19 -14.48
N ALA A 40 1.07 20.34 -13.45
CA ALA A 40 1.85 20.47 -12.23
C ALA A 40 3.35 20.38 -12.51
N GLN A 41 4.13 21.15 -11.77
CA GLN A 41 5.59 21.18 -11.83
C GLN A 41 6.18 20.71 -10.50
N PRO A 42 7.44 20.29 -10.47
CA PRO A 42 8.11 19.91 -9.22
C PRO A 42 7.96 20.99 -8.12
N GLY A 43 7.46 20.56 -6.96
CA GLY A 43 7.20 21.42 -5.81
C GLY A 43 5.78 22.02 -5.75
N ASP A 44 4.97 21.90 -6.78
CA ASP A 44 3.60 22.43 -6.76
C ASP A 44 2.72 21.73 -5.72
N VAL A 45 1.84 22.50 -5.09
CA VAL A 45 0.85 22.01 -4.14
C VAL A 45 -0.55 22.30 -4.68
N ILE A 46 -1.23 21.26 -5.14
CA ILE A 46 -2.62 21.30 -5.63
C ILE A 46 -3.54 21.04 -4.43
N THR A 47 -4.29 22.03 -4.00
CA THR A 47 -5.29 21.92 -2.95
C THR A 47 -6.69 21.90 -3.55
N ILE A 48 -7.42 20.79 -3.36
CA ILE A 48 -8.80 20.67 -3.82
C ILE A 48 -9.72 21.38 -2.82
N VAL A 49 -10.65 22.19 -3.33
CA VAL A 49 -11.68 22.84 -2.51
C VAL A 49 -12.60 21.78 -1.89
N PRO A 50 -13.07 21.96 -0.64
CA PRO A 50 -14.00 21.02 -0.02
C PRO A 50 -15.21 20.69 -0.90
N GLY A 51 -15.52 19.40 -1.04
CA GLY A 51 -16.60 18.92 -1.91
C GLY A 51 -16.46 17.45 -2.30
N GLU A 52 -17.42 16.98 -3.10
CA GLU A 52 -17.45 15.65 -3.66
C GLU A 52 -17.25 15.73 -5.19
N TYR A 53 -16.30 14.94 -5.71
CA TYR A 53 -15.92 14.99 -7.13
C TYR A 53 -15.87 13.58 -7.71
N THR A 54 -16.66 13.32 -8.75
CA THR A 54 -16.53 12.09 -9.54
C THR A 54 -15.52 12.33 -10.64
N LEU A 55 -14.38 11.62 -10.56
CA LEU A 55 -13.25 11.79 -11.47
C LEU A 55 -13.11 10.56 -12.39
N PRO A 56 -12.71 10.78 -13.66
CA PRO A 56 -12.33 9.71 -14.56
C PRO A 56 -10.99 9.08 -14.13
N ALA A 57 -10.54 8.05 -14.84
CA ALA A 57 -9.19 7.53 -14.70
C ALA A 57 -8.14 8.63 -14.93
N ILE A 58 -7.17 8.71 -14.02
CA ILE A 58 -6.08 9.69 -14.04
C ILE A 58 -4.78 8.95 -14.36
N ARG A 59 -3.97 9.54 -15.25
CA ARG A 59 -2.66 9.01 -15.65
C ARG A 59 -1.60 10.08 -15.44
N LEU A 60 -0.66 9.83 -14.51
CA LEU A 60 0.39 10.78 -14.14
C LEU A 60 1.73 10.32 -14.73
N HIS A 61 2.10 10.90 -15.88
CA HIS A 61 3.33 10.57 -16.61
C HIS A 61 4.50 11.50 -16.28
N HIS A 62 4.25 12.61 -15.59
CA HIS A 62 5.26 13.52 -15.07
C HIS A 62 5.15 13.57 -13.55
N GLY A 63 6.18 14.03 -12.88
CA GLY A 63 6.23 14.05 -11.43
C GLY A 63 7.11 15.15 -10.89
N GLY A 64 7.31 15.11 -9.59
CA GLY A 64 8.23 15.98 -8.91
C GLY A 64 9.68 15.60 -9.13
N THR A 65 10.53 16.15 -8.29
CA THR A 65 11.94 15.78 -8.16
C THR A 65 12.27 15.53 -6.70
N LYS A 66 13.38 14.85 -6.43
CA LYS A 66 13.80 14.57 -5.06
C LYS A 66 13.89 15.85 -4.24
N GLY A 67 13.09 15.91 -3.16
CA GLY A 67 12.97 17.09 -2.30
C GLY A 67 11.92 18.12 -2.75
N HIS A 68 11.36 17.98 -3.96
CA HIS A 68 10.32 18.86 -4.50
C HIS A 68 9.17 18.03 -5.09
N PRO A 69 8.43 17.27 -4.27
CA PRO A 69 7.30 16.47 -4.75
C PRO A 69 6.18 17.35 -5.26
N ILE A 70 5.39 16.81 -6.19
CA ILE A 70 4.08 17.40 -6.50
C ILE A 70 3.09 16.86 -5.47
N VAL A 71 2.33 17.75 -4.84
CA VAL A 71 1.38 17.38 -3.78
C VAL A 71 -0.05 17.58 -4.28
N LEU A 72 -0.87 16.53 -4.20
CA LEU A 72 -2.33 16.62 -4.32
C LEU A 72 -2.94 16.41 -2.94
N ARG A 73 -3.75 17.39 -2.47
CA ARG A 73 -4.30 17.30 -1.13
C ARG A 73 -5.68 17.93 -0.97
N ALA A 74 -6.38 17.52 0.08
CA ALA A 74 -7.44 18.30 0.70
C ALA A 74 -6.89 19.17 1.85
N PRO A 75 -7.57 20.27 2.25
CA PRO A 75 -7.21 21.05 3.43
C PRO A 75 -7.17 20.19 4.70
N ARG A 76 -8.15 19.31 4.89
CA ARG A 76 -8.26 18.36 6.00
C ARG A 76 -8.86 17.05 5.51
N LEU A 77 -8.54 15.95 6.17
CA LEU A 77 -9.15 14.65 5.91
C LEU A 77 -10.67 14.71 6.12
N GLY A 78 -11.41 14.33 5.06
CA GLY A 78 -12.89 14.37 5.04
C GLY A 78 -13.48 15.60 4.36
N ASP A 79 -12.70 16.66 4.13
CA ASP A 79 -13.17 17.84 3.37
C ASP A 79 -13.42 17.52 1.89
N VAL A 80 -12.66 16.58 1.31
CA VAL A 80 -12.75 16.23 -0.12
C VAL A 80 -13.00 14.74 -0.26
N ARG A 81 -14.05 14.40 -1.01
CA ARG A 81 -14.34 13.02 -1.44
C ARG A 81 -14.13 12.89 -2.94
N LEU A 82 -13.26 11.97 -3.32
CA LEU A 82 -13.03 11.59 -4.72
C LEU A 82 -13.72 10.25 -4.99
N ILE A 83 -14.61 10.21 -5.96
CA ILE A 83 -15.33 9.02 -6.39
C ILE A 83 -14.83 8.60 -7.75
N SER A 84 -14.53 7.31 -7.92
CA SER A 84 -14.16 6.75 -9.22
C SER A 84 -15.00 5.52 -9.57
N LYS A 85 -15.32 5.43 -10.87
CA LYS A 85 -15.94 4.25 -11.50
C LYS A 85 -14.96 3.56 -12.46
N ALA A 86 -13.70 3.94 -12.43
CA ALA A 86 -12.66 3.40 -13.29
C ALA A 86 -11.97 2.20 -12.63
N ALA A 87 -11.60 1.21 -13.43
CA ALA A 87 -10.87 0.04 -12.95
C ALA A 87 -9.53 0.44 -12.30
N GLU A 88 -8.77 1.33 -12.95
CA GLU A 88 -7.58 1.97 -12.38
C GLU A 88 -7.86 3.46 -12.21
N PHE A 89 -7.98 3.93 -10.97
CA PHE A 89 -8.35 5.33 -10.72
C PHE A 89 -7.17 6.27 -10.94
N ILE A 90 -6.09 6.15 -10.16
CA ILE A 90 -4.90 7.00 -10.26
C ILE A 90 -3.70 6.14 -10.60
N LYS A 91 -3.27 6.15 -11.86
CA LYS A 91 -2.04 5.51 -12.30
C LYS A 91 -0.88 6.48 -12.20
N VAL A 92 0.08 6.16 -11.33
CA VAL A 92 1.27 6.97 -11.09
C VAL A 92 2.45 6.31 -11.79
N ALA A 93 2.91 6.91 -12.88
CA ALA A 93 4.02 6.41 -13.69
C ALA A 93 5.27 7.31 -13.63
N SER A 94 5.33 8.20 -12.63
CA SER A 94 6.44 9.11 -12.41
C SER A 94 6.70 9.36 -10.93
N SER A 95 7.93 9.69 -10.59
CA SER A 95 8.42 9.81 -9.21
C SER A 95 7.92 11.08 -8.48
N ASP A 96 8.09 11.06 -7.13
CA ASP A 96 7.94 12.24 -6.28
C ASP A 96 6.54 12.87 -6.33
N TRP A 97 5.50 12.04 -6.27
CA TRP A 97 4.14 12.44 -5.99
C TRP A 97 3.79 12.25 -4.52
N MET A 98 2.98 13.15 -3.96
CA MET A 98 2.40 13.00 -2.62
C MET A 98 0.89 13.22 -2.67
N PHE A 99 0.14 12.28 -2.07
CA PHE A 99 -1.32 12.32 -1.96
C PHE A 99 -1.70 12.34 -0.49
N GLU A 100 -2.42 13.38 -0.03
CA GLU A 100 -2.73 13.50 1.39
C GLU A 100 -4.13 14.06 1.68
N ASN A 101 -4.71 13.63 2.80
CA ASN A 101 -6.00 14.08 3.34
C ASN A 101 -7.21 13.84 2.42
N LEU A 102 -7.15 12.85 1.53
CA LEU A 102 -8.22 12.53 0.57
C LEU A 102 -9.11 11.40 1.12
N ASP A 103 -10.43 11.50 0.88
CA ASP A 103 -11.38 10.39 1.03
C ASP A 103 -11.70 9.86 -0.37
N ILE A 104 -11.23 8.63 -0.68
CA ILE A 104 -11.30 8.01 -2.01
C ILE A 104 -12.23 6.82 -1.96
N ALA A 105 -13.21 6.75 -2.86
CA ALA A 105 -14.16 5.65 -2.95
C ALA A 105 -14.25 5.08 -4.36
N GLY A 106 -14.19 3.75 -4.47
CA GLY A 106 -14.63 3.01 -5.64
C GLY A 106 -16.15 2.96 -5.70
N ALA A 107 -16.74 3.20 -6.88
CA ALA A 107 -18.17 3.13 -7.12
C ALA A 107 -18.46 2.51 -8.50
N CYS A 108 -17.76 1.44 -8.84
CA CYS A 108 -17.92 0.71 -10.08
C CYS A 108 -19.24 -0.07 -10.11
N ALA A 109 -19.67 -0.50 -11.30
CA ALA A 109 -20.90 -1.27 -11.47
C ALA A 109 -20.79 -2.66 -10.82
N THR A 110 -19.63 -3.27 -10.88
CA THR A 110 -19.30 -4.54 -10.21
C THR A 110 -18.01 -4.41 -9.42
N ASP A 111 -17.81 -5.29 -8.45
CA ASP A 111 -16.57 -5.31 -7.67
C ASP A 111 -15.35 -5.65 -8.52
N THR A 112 -15.52 -6.45 -9.54
CA THR A 112 -14.47 -6.80 -10.50
C THR A 112 -13.94 -5.58 -11.24
N ASP A 113 -14.81 -4.59 -11.51
CA ASP A 113 -14.43 -3.38 -12.28
C ASP A 113 -13.67 -2.33 -11.45
N CYS A 114 -13.68 -2.40 -10.11
CA CYS A 114 -12.93 -1.50 -9.24
C CYS A 114 -11.61 -2.16 -8.80
N GLU A 115 -10.59 -2.13 -9.66
CA GLU A 115 -9.35 -2.84 -9.35
C GLU A 115 -8.43 -2.03 -8.43
N HIS A 116 -8.02 -0.82 -8.84
CA HIS A 116 -6.98 -0.07 -8.10
C HIS A 116 -7.36 1.38 -7.85
N ALA A 117 -7.29 1.83 -6.59
CA ALA A 117 -7.36 3.26 -6.28
C ALA A 117 -6.08 3.97 -6.71
N PHE A 118 -4.93 3.44 -6.31
CA PHE A 118 -3.62 3.86 -6.79
C PHE A 118 -2.92 2.70 -7.48
N HIS A 119 -2.41 2.94 -8.68
CA HIS A 119 -1.55 2.00 -9.39
C HIS A 119 -0.19 2.67 -9.65
N ILE A 120 0.81 2.31 -8.84
CA ILE A 120 2.18 2.85 -8.90
C ILE A 120 3.01 1.93 -9.78
N VAL A 121 3.49 2.43 -10.91
CA VAL A 121 4.13 1.58 -11.93
C VAL A 121 5.48 2.11 -12.37
N SER A 122 6.25 1.25 -13.04
CA SER A 122 7.52 1.63 -13.64
C SER A 122 8.48 2.20 -12.58
N GLY A 123 9.29 3.19 -12.91
CA GLY A 123 10.20 3.88 -11.98
C GLY A 123 9.53 5.04 -11.24
N ALA A 124 8.28 4.89 -10.79
CA ALA A 124 7.59 5.89 -9.97
C ALA A 124 8.09 5.85 -8.51
N ASP A 125 9.33 6.26 -8.31
CA ASP A 125 10.00 6.23 -7.01
C ASP A 125 9.51 7.34 -6.07
N ARG A 126 9.65 7.11 -4.76
CA ARG A 126 9.39 8.10 -3.69
C ARG A 126 7.96 8.68 -3.70
N VAL A 127 7.01 7.91 -4.19
CA VAL A 127 5.59 8.25 -4.05
C VAL A 127 5.19 8.15 -2.59
N VAL A 128 4.42 9.12 -2.10
CA VAL A 128 3.91 9.15 -0.73
C VAL A 128 2.39 9.18 -0.76
N ILE A 129 1.76 8.21 -0.10
CA ILE A 129 0.31 8.15 0.13
C ILE A 129 0.09 8.21 1.64
N ARG A 130 -0.43 9.34 2.14
CA ARG A 130 -0.55 9.52 3.59
C ARG A 130 -1.83 10.23 4.03
N HIS A 131 -2.31 9.88 5.23
CA HIS A 131 -3.48 10.48 5.85
C HIS A 131 -4.74 10.44 4.96
N ASN A 132 -4.92 9.36 4.17
CA ASN A 132 -6.09 9.20 3.31
C ASN A 132 -7.06 8.16 3.91
N ARG A 133 -8.31 8.22 3.49
CA ARG A 133 -9.28 7.12 3.58
C ARG A 133 -9.53 6.59 2.18
N ILE A 134 -9.30 5.30 1.98
CA ILE A 134 -9.44 4.66 0.66
C ILE A 134 -10.31 3.42 0.86
N ARG A 135 -11.36 3.28 0.06
CA ARG A 135 -12.29 2.16 0.20
C ARG A 135 -12.83 1.63 -1.12
N ASP A 136 -13.27 0.39 -1.06
CA ASP A 136 -14.05 -0.28 -2.11
C ASP A 136 -13.30 -0.46 -3.44
N PHE A 137 -12.02 -0.85 -3.36
CA PHE A 137 -11.22 -1.34 -4.48
C PHE A 137 -10.65 -2.73 -4.16
N ASN A 138 -10.34 -3.54 -5.18
CA ASN A 138 -9.71 -4.85 -5.01
C ASN A 138 -8.28 -4.72 -4.45
N ALA A 139 -7.53 -3.76 -4.99
CA ALA A 139 -6.30 -3.28 -4.36
C ALA A 139 -6.41 -1.76 -4.18
N HIS A 140 -6.39 -1.29 -2.92
CA HIS A 140 -6.39 0.15 -2.67
C HIS A 140 -5.09 0.78 -3.19
N ILE A 141 -3.98 0.05 -3.07
CA ILE A 141 -2.66 0.47 -3.56
C ILE A 141 -1.99 -0.72 -4.26
N LYS A 142 -1.80 -0.61 -5.57
CA LYS A 142 -1.06 -1.56 -6.40
C LYS A 142 0.31 -1.00 -6.73
N GLY A 143 1.36 -1.81 -6.60
CA GLY A 143 2.70 -1.49 -7.07
C GLY A 143 3.26 -2.62 -7.92
N ASN A 144 3.72 -2.34 -9.16
CA ASN A 144 4.41 -3.33 -9.98
C ASN A 144 5.31 -2.70 -11.03
N GLY A 145 6.15 -3.54 -11.61
CA GLY A 145 7.03 -3.14 -12.71
C GLY A 145 6.30 -2.87 -14.02
N ASP A 146 6.93 -2.02 -14.82
CA ASP A 146 6.57 -1.81 -16.23
C ASP A 146 7.85 -1.48 -17.01
N GLY A 147 8.07 -2.19 -18.12
CA GLY A 147 9.29 -2.04 -18.91
C GLY A 147 10.58 -2.37 -18.15
N GLY A 148 10.54 -3.32 -17.22
CA GLY A 148 11.68 -3.75 -16.40
C GLY A 148 12.09 -2.77 -15.30
N ARG A 149 11.33 -1.69 -15.07
CA ARG A 149 11.54 -0.74 -13.97
C ARG A 149 10.46 -0.93 -12.92
N PHE A 150 10.83 -0.82 -11.65
CA PHE A 150 9.96 -1.05 -10.50
C PHE A 150 9.96 0.17 -9.58
N PRO A 151 8.84 0.49 -8.92
CA PRO A 151 8.77 1.63 -8.01
C PRO A 151 9.52 1.34 -6.71
N ASN A 152 10.40 2.26 -6.29
CA ASN A 152 11.20 2.14 -5.09
C ASN A 152 10.93 3.28 -4.11
N ASP A 153 11.28 3.06 -2.84
CA ASP A 153 11.22 4.09 -1.79
C ASP A 153 9.81 4.70 -1.59
N VAL A 154 8.77 3.94 -1.92
CA VAL A 154 7.37 4.37 -1.74
C VAL A 154 6.99 4.32 -0.26
N ARG A 155 6.17 5.29 0.19
CA ARG A 155 5.72 5.40 1.57
C ARG A 155 4.21 5.43 1.66
N ILE A 156 3.64 4.51 2.42
CA ILE A 156 2.20 4.38 2.70
C ILE A 156 2.00 4.56 4.20
N GLU A 157 1.50 5.74 4.61
CA GLU A 157 1.57 6.13 6.02
C GLU A 157 0.24 6.73 6.53
N ASN A 158 -0.19 6.30 7.71
CA ASN A 158 -1.36 6.85 8.38
C ASN A 158 -2.65 6.85 7.55
N ASN A 159 -2.85 5.86 6.67
CA ASN A 159 -4.08 5.73 5.90
C ASN A 159 -5.07 4.78 6.58
N TRP A 160 -6.35 4.94 6.24
CA TRP A 160 -7.37 3.94 6.48
C TRP A 160 -7.75 3.29 5.14
N LEU A 161 -7.55 1.99 5.04
CA LEU A 161 -7.74 1.18 3.85
C LEU A 161 -8.77 0.09 4.18
N PHE A 162 -9.99 0.17 3.63
CA PHE A 162 -11.05 -0.72 4.07
C PHE A 162 -12.14 -0.95 3.01
N GLY A 163 -12.91 -2.03 3.16
CA GLY A 163 -14.13 -2.29 2.40
C GLY A 163 -15.37 -1.83 3.15
N THR A 164 -16.43 -1.39 2.45
CA THR A 164 -17.74 -1.11 3.05
C THR A 164 -18.74 -2.25 2.84
N HIS A 165 -18.39 -3.24 2.06
CA HIS A 165 -19.11 -4.49 1.83
C HIS A 165 -18.12 -5.63 1.54
N VAL A 166 -18.57 -6.87 1.71
CA VAL A 166 -17.83 -8.04 1.26
C VAL A 166 -17.83 -8.01 -0.27
N ARG A 167 -16.63 -7.98 -0.85
CA ARG A 167 -16.50 -7.92 -2.30
C ARG A 167 -16.85 -9.25 -2.95
N HIS A 168 -17.51 -9.19 -4.11
CA HIS A 168 -17.83 -10.37 -4.91
C HIS A 168 -17.04 -10.34 -6.22
N THR A 169 -15.93 -11.09 -6.28
CA THR A 169 -15.03 -11.03 -7.42
C THR A 169 -14.07 -12.22 -7.47
N ASP A 170 -13.76 -12.70 -8.67
CA ASP A 170 -12.71 -13.69 -8.92
C ASP A 170 -11.30 -13.05 -8.93
N ASN A 171 -11.20 -11.72 -9.02
CA ASN A 171 -9.91 -11.03 -8.99
C ASN A 171 -9.23 -11.16 -7.63
N PRO A 172 -7.90 -11.17 -7.59
CA PRO A 172 -7.16 -11.10 -6.33
C PRO A 172 -7.58 -9.87 -5.52
N ILE A 173 -7.69 -10.03 -4.19
CA ILE A 173 -7.84 -8.91 -3.27
C ILE A 173 -6.59 -8.82 -2.40
N ALA A 174 -5.93 -7.68 -2.44
CA ALA A 174 -4.95 -7.29 -1.45
C ALA A 174 -4.98 -5.78 -1.29
N THR A 175 -5.26 -5.31 -0.09
CA THR A 175 -5.41 -3.87 0.18
C THR A 175 -4.17 -3.09 -0.26
N ILE A 176 -2.98 -3.65 -0.02
CA ILE A 176 -1.70 -3.21 -0.60
C ILE A 176 -1.08 -4.41 -1.31
N ASP A 177 -1.02 -4.35 -2.64
CA ASP A 177 -0.54 -5.41 -3.53
C ASP A 177 0.73 -4.94 -4.24
N VAL A 178 1.87 -5.48 -3.86
CA VAL A 178 3.16 -5.07 -4.44
C VAL A 178 3.88 -6.26 -5.06
N VAL A 179 4.22 -6.12 -6.35
CA VAL A 179 4.97 -7.09 -7.13
C VAL A 179 6.25 -6.44 -7.66
N GLY A 180 7.37 -6.73 -7.01
CA GLY A 180 8.67 -6.06 -7.22
C GLY A 180 8.77 -4.72 -6.50
N GLY A 181 9.93 -4.06 -6.61
CA GLY A 181 10.22 -2.81 -5.92
C GLY A 181 10.93 -2.98 -4.58
N LYS A 182 11.64 -1.93 -4.17
CA LYS A 182 12.55 -1.98 -3.03
C LYS A 182 12.31 -0.85 -2.05
N ARG A 183 12.58 -1.13 -0.76
CA ARG A 183 12.59 -0.14 0.33
C ARG A 183 11.26 0.60 0.50
N TRP A 184 10.17 -0.12 0.34
CA TRP A 184 8.85 0.43 0.67
C TRP A 184 8.70 0.56 2.18
N LEU A 185 8.02 1.62 2.61
CA LEU A 185 7.65 1.84 4.00
C LEU A 185 6.12 1.82 4.13
N VAL A 186 5.60 0.85 4.88
CA VAL A 186 4.16 0.76 5.19
C VAL A 186 4.00 0.88 6.70
N ARG A 187 3.56 2.05 7.17
CA ARG A 187 3.48 2.25 8.61
C ARG A 187 2.26 3.05 9.05
N ASP A 188 1.87 2.80 10.28
CA ASP A 188 0.80 3.53 10.96
C ASP A 188 -0.56 3.48 10.23
N ASN A 189 -0.79 2.53 9.33
CA ASN A 189 -2.07 2.38 8.64
C ASN A 189 -3.06 1.56 9.48
N LEU A 190 -4.35 1.79 9.23
CA LEU A 190 -5.42 0.88 9.59
C LEU A 190 -5.94 0.20 8.31
N ILE A 191 -5.95 -1.13 8.30
CA ILE A 191 -6.42 -1.96 7.20
C ILE A 191 -7.55 -2.83 7.74
N ALA A 192 -8.76 -2.76 7.15
CA ALA A 192 -9.91 -3.43 7.71
C ALA A 192 -10.89 -3.95 6.65
N ASP A 193 -11.61 -5.04 6.98
CA ASP A 193 -12.81 -5.44 6.25
C ASP A 193 -12.59 -5.65 4.73
N TYR A 194 -11.59 -6.44 4.36
CA TYR A 194 -11.17 -6.71 2.97
C TYR A 194 -11.49 -8.13 2.48
N GLY A 195 -12.48 -8.78 3.06
CA GLY A 195 -12.91 -10.10 2.65
C GLY A 195 -13.64 -10.13 1.31
N LYS A 196 -13.56 -11.28 0.61
CA LYS A 196 -14.28 -11.50 -0.65
C LYS A 196 -15.04 -12.83 -0.69
N THR A 197 -15.99 -12.90 -1.61
CA THR A 197 -16.63 -14.12 -2.11
C THR A 197 -16.38 -14.26 -3.61
N PHE A 198 -16.51 -15.48 -4.14
CA PHE A 198 -16.34 -15.84 -5.54
C PHE A 198 -17.23 -17.04 -5.90
N ASP A 199 -17.48 -17.27 -7.21
CA ASP A 199 -18.45 -18.27 -7.70
C ASP A 199 -17.85 -19.64 -8.03
N HIS A 200 -16.59 -19.89 -7.81
CA HIS A 200 -15.92 -21.18 -8.07
C HIS A 200 -15.45 -21.86 -6.78
N PRO A 201 -15.17 -23.19 -6.78
CA PRO A 201 -14.53 -23.84 -5.65
C PRO A 201 -13.14 -23.22 -5.36
N ALA A 202 -12.85 -23.00 -4.09
CA ALA A 202 -11.55 -22.45 -3.66
C ALA A 202 -10.40 -23.42 -3.96
N THR A 203 -9.68 -23.17 -5.03
CA THR A 203 -8.55 -24.01 -5.51
C THR A 203 -7.37 -23.18 -5.98
N ARG A 204 -7.53 -21.85 -6.08
CA ARG A 204 -6.54 -20.93 -6.65
C ARG A 204 -5.84 -20.11 -5.56
N THR A 205 -4.59 -19.76 -5.79
CA THR A 205 -3.86 -18.84 -4.89
C THR A 205 -4.49 -17.44 -4.85
N ASP A 206 -5.19 -17.05 -5.90
CA ASP A 206 -5.91 -15.78 -6.01
C ASP A 206 -7.21 -15.73 -5.20
N ASP A 207 -7.65 -16.86 -4.66
CA ASP A 207 -8.82 -16.92 -3.77
C ASP A 207 -8.55 -16.29 -2.42
N TYR A 208 -7.29 -16.22 -2.02
CA TYR A 208 -6.92 -15.58 -0.76
C TYR A 208 -6.95 -14.05 -0.87
N GLY A 209 -7.63 -13.43 0.09
CA GLY A 209 -7.54 -11.99 0.36
C GLY A 209 -6.41 -11.70 1.34
N TYR A 210 -5.68 -10.60 1.14
CA TYR A 210 -4.59 -10.15 2.02
C TYR A 210 -4.80 -8.72 2.49
N ALA A 211 -4.45 -8.43 3.73
CA ALA A 211 -4.29 -7.04 4.12
C ALA A 211 -3.21 -6.38 3.27
N LEU A 212 -2.07 -7.06 3.13
CA LEU A 212 -1.01 -6.67 2.21
C LEU A 212 -0.12 -7.86 1.86
N PHE A 213 0.53 -7.76 0.71
CA PHE A 213 1.70 -8.57 0.40
C PHE A 213 2.75 -7.81 -0.41
N PHE A 214 3.99 -8.27 -0.28
CA PHE A 214 5.15 -7.87 -1.08
C PHE A 214 5.76 -9.13 -1.68
N LYS A 215 5.71 -9.27 -3.01
CA LYS A 215 6.23 -10.42 -3.77
C LYS A 215 6.97 -9.97 -5.03
N GLY A 216 7.30 -10.92 -5.93
CA GLY A 216 7.94 -10.59 -7.20
C GLY A 216 9.41 -10.17 -7.05
N ASN A 217 10.12 -10.78 -6.09
CA ASN A 217 11.48 -10.45 -5.71
C ASN A 217 11.63 -9.02 -5.13
N SER A 218 10.58 -8.53 -4.48
CA SER A 218 10.64 -7.27 -3.72
C SER A 218 11.58 -7.38 -2.52
N SER A 219 12.16 -6.26 -2.05
CA SER A 219 13.14 -6.33 -0.97
C SER A 219 13.24 -5.09 -0.10
N GLY A 220 13.78 -5.28 1.13
CA GLY A 220 14.07 -4.19 2.05
C GLY A 220 12.83 -3.42 2.51
N THR A 221 11.65 -4.03 2.44
CA THR A 221 10.39 -3.42 2.87
C THR A 221 10.29 -3.39 4.39
N LEU A 222 9.83 -2.27 4.94
CA LEU A 222 9.50 -2.15 6.36
C LEU A 222 7.98 -2.00 6.53
N ILE A 223 7.37 -2.97 7.22
CA ILE A 223 5.94 -2.99 7.57
C ILE A 223 5.86 -2.84 9.10
N GLU A 224 5.46 -1.64 9.57
CA GLU A 224 5.52 -1.37 11.00
C GLU A 224 4.31 -0.60 11.54
N ARG A 225 3.92 -0.91 12.79
CA ARG A 225 2.87 -0.20 13.54
C ARG A 225 1.53 -0.10 12.81
N ASN A 226 1.23 -1.03 11.89
CA ASN A 226 -0.07 -1.10 11.27
C ASN A 226 -1.06 -1.83 12.19
N VAL A 227 -2.33 -1.51 12.04
CA VAL A 227 -3.45 -2.21 12.66
C VAL A 227 -4.25 -2.88 11.56
N VAL A 228 -4.33 -4.21 11.61
CA VAL A 228 -5.06 -5.02 10.63
C VAL A 228 -6.24 -5.68 11.33
N LEU A 229 -7.43 -5.50 10.76
CA LEU A 229 -8.68 -6.13 11.17
C LEU A 229 -9.21 -6.94 9.97
N CYS A 230 -8.95 -8.24 9.93
CA CYS A 230 -9.40 -9.05 8.80
C CYS A 230 -10.93 -8.98 8.61
N ALA A 231 -11.66 -8.90 9.73
CA ALA A 231 -13.09 -8.61 9.76
C ALA A 231 -13.43 -7.87 11.06
N ASP A 232 -14.06 -6.72 10.98
CA ASP A 232 -14.52 -5.94 12.15
C ASP A 232 -15.97 -5.52 12.01
N ARG A 233 -16.32 -4.87 10.91
CA ARG A 233 -17.67 -4.39 10.63
C ARG A 233 -18.42 -5.26 9.60
N LEU A 234 -17.67 -6.02 8.81
CA LEU A 234 -18.19 -6.95 7.85
C LEU A 234 -18.07 -8.39 8.39
N PRO A 235 -18.93 -9.31 7.93
CA PRO A 235 -18.80 -10.72 8.27
C PRO A 235 -17.46 -11.26 7.76
N HIS A 236 -16.81 -12.07 8.60
CA HIS A 236 -15.57 -12.75 8.23
C HIS A 236 -15.80 -13.61 6.99
N GLN A 237 -14.85 -13.54 6.06
CA GLN A 237 -14.79 -14.40 4.89
C GLN A 237 -13.64 -15.39 5.04
N PRO A 238 -13.79 -16.67 4.65
CA PRO A 238 -12.69 -17.61 4.60
C PRO A 238 -11.59 -17.10 3.66
N TYR A 239 -10.39 -17.63 3.79
CA TYR A 239 -9.22 -17.28 2.98
C TYR A 239 -8.76 -15.80 3.14
N THR A 240 -9.09 -15.15 4.26
CA THR A 240 -8.69 -13.76 4.53
C THR A 240 -7.48 -13.73 5.45
N ARG A 241 -6.30 -13.42 4.89
CA ARG A 241 -4.99 -13.39 5.56
C ARG A 241 -4.58 -11.99 5.96
N GLY A 242 -3.74 -11.89 6.98
CA GLY A 242 -3.17 -10.63 7.41
C GLY A 242 -2.02 -10.13 6.52
N LEU A 243 -0.85 -9.91 7.13
CA LEU A 243 0.37 -9.41 6.48
C LEU A 243 1.13 -10.53 5.79
N SER A 244 1.70 -10.27 4.61
CA SER A 244 2.51 -11.28 3.92
C SER A 244 3.77 -10.72 3.28
N LEU A 245 4.86 -11.49 3.41
CA LEU A 245 6.04 -11.38 2.56
C LEU A 245 6.05 -12.60 1.64
N GLY A 246 6.00 -12.36 0.33
CA GLY A 246 5.98 -13.37 -0.71
C GLY A 246 4.58 -13.70 -1.26
N GLY A 247 3.51 -13.61 -0.45
CA GLY A 247 2.12 -13.84 -0.89
C GLY A 247 1.90 -15.19 -1.56
N SER A 248 2.23 -15.28 -2.84
CA SER A 248 2.17 -16.48 -3.69
C SER A 248 3.25 -16.42 -4.77
N ALA A 249 3.45 -17.51 -5.51
CA ALA A 249 4.38 -17.51 -6.63
C ALA A 249 4.00 -16.47 -7.70
N THR A 250 5.01 -15.78 -8.20
CA THR A 250 4.90 -14.74 -9.23
C THR A 250 5.35 -15.31 -10.59
N GLY A 251 4.60 -15.00 -11.64
CA GLY A 251 5.02 -15.33 -13.02
C GLY A 251 6.33 -14.61 -13.36
N PRO A 252 7.27 -15.28 -14.08
CA PRO A 252 8.59 -14.72 -14.37
C PRO A 252 8.56 -13.33 -15.01
N GLU A 253 7.54 -13.04 -15.82
CA GLU A 253 7.36 -11.76 -16.51
C GLU A 253 7.03 -10.59 -15.58
N PHE A 254 6.59 -10.87 -14.35
CA PHE A 254 6.25 -9.85 -13.36
C PHE A 254 7.33 -9.69 -12.26
N CYS A 255 8.38 -10.52 -12.31
CA CYS A 255 9.44 -10.49 -11.30
C CYS A 255 10.45 -9.36 -11.54
N GLU A 256 10.92 -8.74 -10.45
CA GLU A 256 12.10 -7.90 -10.51
C GLU A 256 13.37 -8.78 -10.58
N GLY A 257 13.83 -9.07 -11.78
CA GLY A 257 14.87 -10.06 -12.03
C GLY A 257 14.33 -11.48 -12.05
N SER A 258 14.60 -12.32 -11.04
CA SER A 258 14.13 -13.70 -10.94
C SER A 258 13.41 -13.96 -9.60
N CYS A 259 12.29 -14.68 -9.66
CA CYS A 259 11.58 -15.20 -8.50
C CYS A 259 11.79 -16.71 -8.27
N ASP A 260 12.81 -17.31 -8.87
CA ASP A 260 13.04 -18.75 -8.79
C ASP A 260 13.27 -19.23 -7.32
N LYS A 261 13.91 -18.37 -6.51
CA LYS A 261 14.18 -18.63 -5.11
C LYS A 261 13.36 -17.74 -4.18
N ASP A 262 13.35 -16.45 -4.45
CA ASP A 262 12.82 -15.45 -3.54
C ASP A 262 11.63 -14.73 -4.15
N GLU A 263 10.51 -14.70 -3.46
CA GLU A 263 9.41 -13.78 -3.72
C GLU A 263 9.63 -12.46 -3.00
N ASN A 264 10.31 -12.51 -1.84
CA ASN A 264 10.68 -11.34 -1.05
C ASN A 264 11.95 -11.63 -0.25
N HIS A 265 12.81 -10.63 -0.05
CA HIS A 265 14.00 -10.80 0.78
C HIS A 265 14.35 -9.54 1.59
N ASP A 266 15.08 -9.74 2.70
CA ASP A 266 15.61 -8.68 3.56
C ASP A 266 14.55 -7.68 4.06
N SER A 267 13.32 -8.15 4.27
CA SER A 267 12.19 -7.32 4.69
C SER A 267 11.81 -7.53 6.15
N THR A 268 11.14 -6.55 6.75
CA THR A 268 10.81 -6.54 8.18
C THR A 268 9.31 -6.31 8.39
N ILE A 269 8.69 -7.15 9.24
CA ILE A 269 7.35 -6.97 9.81
C ILE A 269 7.52 -6.72 11.30
N HIS A 270 7.31 -5.48 11.77
CA HIS A 270 7.64 -5.07 13.12
C HIS A 270 6.52 -4.30 13.81
N ASN A 271 6.23 -4.65 15.07
CA ASN A 271 5.29 -3.92 15.93
C ASN A 271 3.89 -3.68 15.31
N ASN A 272 3.38 -4.65 14.55
CA ASN A 272 2.02 -4.59 14.00
C ASN A 272 1.03 -5.30 14.92
N VAL A 273 -0.24 -4.93 14.79
CA VAL A 273 -1.35 -5.60 15.47
C VAL A 273 -2.27 -6.19 14.41
N VAL A 274 -2.47 -7.51 14.44
CA VAL A 274 -3.33 -8.24 13.49
C VAL A 274 -4.43 -8.95 14.24
N LEU A 275 -5.68 -8.64 13.91
CA LEU A 275 -6.85 -9.11 14.62
C LEU A 275 -7.86 -9.80 13.69
N ALA A 276 -8.55 -10.81 14.23
CA ALA A 276 -9.74 -11.40 13.62
C ALA A 276 -9.53 -11.97 12.20
N CYS A 277 -8.48 -12.78 12.04
CA CYS A 277 -8.26 -13.64 10.86
C CYS A 277 -8.46 -15.12 11.27
N PRO A 278 -9.65 -15.56 11.66
CA PRO A 278 -9.85 -16.90 12.21
C PRO A 278 -9.55 -17.97 11.17
N GLY A 279 -8.70 -18.95 11.56
CA GLY A 279 -8.30 -20.05 10.70
C GLY A 279 -7.23 -19.70 9.65
N GLU A 280 -6.94 -18.42 9.43
CA GLU A 280 -5.93 -17.96 8.46
C GLU A 280 -4.76 -17.27 9.16
N PRO A 281 -3.53 -17.33 8.59
CA PRO A 281 -2.36 -16.66 9.15
C PRO A 281 -2.57 -15.16 9.34
N GLY A 282 -2.22 -14.64 10.52
CA GLY A 282 -2.04 -13.22 10.75
C GLY A 282 -0.79 -12.68 10.05
N ILE A 283 0.26 -13.54 9.97
CA ILE A 283 1.48 -13.27 9.18
C ILE A 283 1.82 -14.52 8.36
N TYR A 284 1.97 -14.32 7.04
CA TYR A 284 2.28 -15.39 6.09
C TYR A 284 3.56 -15.09 5.31
N LEU A 285 4.50 -16.04 5.36
CA LEU A 285 5.80 -15.93 4.68
C LEU A 285 5.89 -17.03 3.62
N PHE A 286 6.11 -16.64 2.36
CA PHE A 286 6.22 -17.57 1.24
C PHE A 286 7.44 -17.21 0.39
N ARG A 287 8.44 -18.08 0.32
CA ARG A 287 9.73 -17.78 -0.31
C ARG A 287 10.26 -16.40 0.11
N ALA A 288 10.11 -16.11 1.38
CA ALA A 288 10.60 -14.88 2.00
C ALA A 288 11.91 -15.19 2.70
N THR A 289 13.02 -14.64 2.21
CA THR A 289 14.34 -14.95 2.77
C THR A 289 14.89 -13.82 3.62
N HIS A 290 15.62 -14.17 4.69
CA HIS A 290 16.17 -13.23 5.67
C HIS A 290 15.11 -12.27 6.27
N ALA A 291 13.85 -12.71 6.33
CA ALA A 291 12.76 -11.89 6.87
C ALA A 291 12.94 -11.69 8.39
N GLN A 292 12.57 -10.50 8.87
CA GLN A 292 12.50 -10.19 10.30
C GLN A 292 11.04 -10.02 10.69
N VAL A 293 10.55 -10.83 11.64
CA VAL A 293 9.18 -10.75 12.16
C VAL A 293 9.26 -10.56 13.67
N THR A 294 9.12 -9.31 14.13
CA THR A 294 9.42 -9.01 15.52
C THR A 294 8.37 -8.12 16.17
N ASP A 295 8.11 -8.36 17.45
CA ASP A 295 7.28 -7.50 18.30
C ASP A 295 5.84 -7.30 17.80
N ASN A 296 5.30 -8.23 17.00
CA ASN A 296 3.92 -8.16 16.52
C ASN A 296 2.96 -8.80 17.52
N MET A 297 1.72 -8.32 17.52
CA MET A 297 0.62 -8.89 18.31
C MET A 297 -0.45 -9.45 17.38
N LEU A 298 -0.75 -10.75 17.51
CA LEU A 298 -1.73 -11.47 16.72
C LEU A 298 -2.83 -12.00 17.63
N ILE A 299 -4.09 -11.61 17.41
CA ILE A 299 -5.23 -12.01 18.23
C ILE A 299 -6.34 -12.59 17.35
N GLY A 300 -6.76 -13.84 17.66
CA GLY A 300 -7.81 -14.51 16.88
C GLY A 300 -7.41 -14.75 15.42
N THR A 301 -6.16 -15.17 15.22
CA THR A 301 -5.60 -15.51 13.90
C THR A 301 -5.04 -16.94 13.92
N GLY A 302 -4.71 -17.49 12.76
CA GLY A 302 -3.97 -18.76 12.63
C GLY A 302 -2.49 -18.66 12.97
N GLY A 303 -2.01 -17.49 13.46
CA GLY A 303 -0.64 -17.28 13.90
C GLY A 303 0.31 -16.83 12.78
N ILE A 304 1.57 -17.28 12.84
CA ILE A 304 2.64 -16.99 11.89
C ILE A 304 2.99 -18.26 11.14
N VAL A 305 2.85 -18.25 9.82
CA VAL A 305 3.15 -19.42 8.97
C VAL A 305 4.27 -19.10 7.99
N ALA A 306 5.34 -19.85 8.06
CA ALA A 306 6.39 -19.88 7.05
C ALA A 306 6.16 -21.05 6.10
N ALA A 307 5.86 -20.76 4.84
CA ALA A 307 5.54 -21.75 3.81
C ALA A 307 6.61 -21.75 2.72
N ALA A 308 6.86 -22.89 2.12
CA ALA A 308 7.86 -23.18 1.10
C ALA A 308 9.31 -23.34 1.63
N PRO A 309 10.08 -24.23 0.97
CA PRO A 309 11.41 -24.64 1.44
C PRO A 309 12.44 -23.50 1.52
N ASP A 310 12.33 -22.50 0.65
CA ASP A 310 13.28 -21.38 0.59
C ASP A 310 12.98 -20.27 1.60
N THR A 311 11.88 -20.40 2.36
CA THR A 311 11.53 -19.40 3.38
C THR A 311 12.51 -19.45 4.55
N SER A 312 13.06 -18.29 4.93
CA SER A 312 13.87 -18.14 6.13
C SER A 312 13.53 -16.83 6.85
N ALA A 313 13.29 -16.93 8.16
CA ALA A 313 12.94 -15.75 8.95
C ALA A 313 13.45 -15.85 10.39
N ARG A 314 13.74 -14.69 10.97
CA ARG A 314 13.91 -14.51 12.41
C ARG A 314 12.58 -14.03 12.99
N VAL A 315 12.00 -14.85 13.90
CA VAL A 315 10.66 -14.61 14.48
C VAL A 315 10.81 -14.48 15.99
N ILE A 316 10.79 -13.25 16.50
CA ILE A 316 11.14 -12.97 17.90
C ILE A 316 10.13 -11.99 18.54
N ASN A 317 9.84 -12.19 19.83
CA ASN A 317 9.00 -11.31 20.66
C ASN A 317 7.58 -11.09 20.11
N ASN A 318 7.05 -12.00 19.32
CA ASN A 318 5.67 -11.89 18.85
C ASN A 318 4.71 -12.46 19.91
N ALA A 319 3.63 -11.72 20.19
CA ALA A 319 2.58 -12.15 21.10
C ALA A 319 1.41 -12.72 20.31
N LEU A 320 1.05 -14.00 20.56
CA LEU A 320 -0.05 -14.68 19.90
C LEU A 320 -1.16 -14.99 20.92
N ALA A 321 -2.36 -14.51 20.64
CA ALA A 321 -3.58 -14.95 21.33
C ALA A 321 -4.45 -15.74 20.35
N GLY A 322 -4.14 -16.99 20.18
CA GLY A 322 -4.62 -17.93 19.17
C GLY A 322 -3.64 -18.13 18.01
N GLY A 323 -3.66 -19.32 17.43
CA GLY A 323 -2.72 -19.77 16.41
C GLY A 323 -1.31 -20.05 16.93
N ASP A 324 -0.47 -20.55 16.06
CA ASP A 324 0.89 -21.01 16.35
C ASP A 324 1.92 -20.38 15.41
N ILE A 325 3.20 -20.55 15.73
CA ILE A 325 4.30 -20.28 14.81
C ILE A 325 4.65 -21.60 14.11
N VAL A 326 4.38 -21.68 12.81
CA VAL A 326 4.51 -22.90 12.03
C VAL A 326 5.52 -22.73 10.91
N ALA A 327 6.53 -23.58 10.89
CA ALA A 327 7.40 -23.76 9.73
C ALA A 327 6.94 -25.00 8.95
N GLN A 328 6.46 -24.81 7.73
CA GLN A 328 6.15 -25.92 6.82
C GLN A 328 7.44 -26.58 6.33
N VAL A 329 7.33 -27.77 5.72
CA VAL A 329 8.50 -28.57 5.32
C VAL A 329 9.50 -27.76 4.50
N GLY A 330 10.73 -27.67 5.00
CA GLY A 330 11.85 -26.98 4.38
C GLY A 330 12.02 -25.51 4.76
N ALA A 331 11.00 -24.85 5.33
CA ALA A 331 11.13 -23.50 5.86
C ALA A 331 12.01 -23.47 7.12
N ARG A 332 12.78 -22.42 7.32
CA ARG A 332 13.72 -22.25 8.44
C ARG A 332 13.37 -21.01 9.26
N LEU A 333 13.02 -21.20 10.52
CA LEU A 333 12.76 -20.12 11.46
C LEU A 333 13.83 -20.11 12.56
N ASP A 334 14.43 -18.93 12.78
CA ASP A 334 15.19 -18.62 13.99
C ASP A 334 14.24 -18.00 15.00
N LEU A 335 13.91 -18.75 16.02
CA LEU A 335 13.00 -18.30 17.08
C LEU A 335 13.72 -17.58 18.24
N GLY A 336 15.06 -17.46 18.19
CA GLY A 336 15.86 -16.89 19.27
C GLY A 336 15.78 -17.70 20.57
N HIS A 337 16.18 -17.08 21.69
CA HIS A 337 16.13 -17.69 23.02
C HIS A 337 14.95 -17.21 23.87
N GLY A 338 13.98 -16.51 23.27
CA GLY A 338 12.84 -15.91 23.97
C GLY A 338 11.66 -16.87 24.14
N VAL A 339 10.73 -16.50 25.04
CA VAL A 339 9.44 -17.21 25.19
C VAL A 339 8.59 -16.90 23.96
N HIS A 340 8.43 -17.90 23.09
CA HIS A 340 7.57 -17.81 21.92
C HIS A 340 6.15 -18.19 22.32
N GLY A 341 5.20 -17.30 22.01
CA GLY A 341 3.79 -17.59 22.15
C GLY A 341 3.34 -17.78 23.59
N SER A 342 3.33 -16.73 24.40
CA SER A 342 2.42 -16.74 25.53
C SER A 342 1.01 -16.72 24.93
N ASN A 343 0.34 -17.85 24.95
CA ASN A 343 -1.10 -17.92 24.71
C ASN A 343 -1.76 -17.07 25.79
N GLN A 344 -1.93 -15.77 25.50
CA GLN A 344 -2.59 -14.82 26.39
C GLN A 344 -4.01 -14.63 25.86
N PRO A 345 -4.98 -15.46 26.27
CA PRO A 345 -6.34 -15.42 25.75
C PRO A 345 -7.05 -14.10 25.99
N ASN A 346 -6.50 -13.25 26.86
CA ASN A 346 -7.03 -11.92 27.22
C ASN A 346 -6.09 -10.77 26.81
N ALA A 347 -5.19 -10.97 25.86
CA ALA A 347 -4.32 -9.91 25.40
C ALA A 347 -5.15 -8.78 24.75
N ALA A 348 -5.10 -7.59 25.35
CA ALA A 348 -5.71 -6.40 24.78
C ALA A 348 -4.71 -5.74 23.80
N PRO A 349 -5.19 -5.18 22.68
CA PRO A 349 -4.33 -4.46 21.76
C PRO A 349 -3.69 -3.25 22.46
N PRO A 350 -2.45 -2.87 22.09
CA PRO A 350 -1.78 -1.73 22.66
C PRO A 350 -2.56 -0.43 22.40
N THR A 351 -2.33 0.59 23.22
CA THR A 351 -3.11 1.84 23.22
C THR A 351 -3.25 2.46 21.84
N PHE A 352 -2.17 2.50 21.05
CA PHE A 352 -2.22 3.08 19.70
C PHE A 352 -3.18 2.33 18.77
N ALA A 353 -3.24 1.01 18.89
CA ALA A 353 -4.15 0.20 18.09
C ALA A 353 -5.60 0.38 18.57
N GLY A 354 -5.83 0.35 19.88
CA GLY A 354 -7.15 0.59 20.46
C GLY A 354 -7.76 1.94 20.07
N GLN A 355 -6.96 2.99 20.05
CA GLN A 355 -7.40 4.32 19.61
C GLN A 355 -7.80 4.33 18.12
N ARG A 356 -7.00 3.71 17.25
CA ARG A 356 -7.30 3.61 15.81
C ARG A 356 -8.56 2.80 15.53
N ILE A 357 -8.73 1.67 16.19
CA ILE A 357 -9.92 0.82 16.07
C ILE A 357 -11.18 1.60 16.49
N THR A 358 -11.12 2.30 17.64
CA THR A 358 -12.22 3.11 18.12
C THR A 358 -12.59 4.22 17.14
N ALA A 359 -11.60 4.94 16.61
CA ALA A 359 -11.81 5.99 15.62
C ALA A 359 -12.39 5.45 14.31
N TYR A 360 -11.91 4.29 13.85
CA TYR A 360 -12.45 3.62 12.68
C TYR A 360 -13.92 3.23 12.86
N ARG A 361 -14.27 2.60 13.97
CA ARG A 361 -15.65 2.19 14.26
C ARG A 361 -16.58 3.39 14.33
N ALA A 362 -16.16 4.48 14.97
CA ALA A 362 -16.93 5.71 15.01
C ALA A 362 -17.17 6.31 13.61
N TYR A 363 -16.15 6.30 12.76
CA TYR A 363 -16.29 6.76 11.36
C TYR A 363 -17.21 5.84 10.56
N TRP A 364 -17.07 4.52 10.69
CA TRP A 364 -17.96 3.56 10.03
C TRP A 364 -19.43 3.83 10.33
N ASP A 365 -19.75 4.11 11.59
CA ASP A 365 -21.13 4.40 12.02
C ASP A 365 -21.69 5.68 11.36
N THR A 366 -20.84 6.57 10.85
CA THR A 366 -21.28 7.73 10.04
C THR A 366 -21.59 7.37 8.59
N LEU A 367 -20.96 6.32 8.04
CA LEU A 367 -21.24 5.84 6.69
C LEU A 367 -22.57 5.09 6.61
N ALA A 368 -22.95 4.38 7.67
CA ALA A 368 -24.19 3.59 7.75
C ALA A 368 -25.44 4.42 7.94
N LYS A 369 -25.32 5.73 8.26
CA LYS A 369 -26.49 6.61 8.41
C LYS A 369 -26.97 7.08 7.04
N PRO A 370 -28.30 7.02 6.75
CA PRO A 370 -28.84 7.66 5.56
C PRO A 370 -28.45 9.15 5.56
N LYS A 371 -28.03 9.68 4.42
CA LYS A 371 -27.92 11.13 4.26
C LYS A 371 -29.33 11.71 4.34
N GLU A 372 -29.64 12.46 5.40
CA GLU A 372 -30.89 13.23 5.55
C GLU A 372 -31.02 14.28 4.42
#